data_4282b387f2d1cd96de2f714015159050
#
_entry.id   4282b387f2d1cd96de2f714015159050
#
_cell.length_a   1.000
_cell.length_b   1.000
_cell.length_c   1.000
_cell.angle_alpha   90.00
_cell.angle_beta   90.00
_cell.angle_gamma   90.00
#
_symmetry.space_group_name_H-M   'P 1'
#
loop_
_entity.id
_entity.type
_entity.pdbx_description
1 polymer ?
#
loop_
_entity_poly.entity_id
_entity_poly.type
_entity_poly.pdbx_seq_one_letter_code
_entity_poly.pdbx_strand_id
1 'polypeptide(L)'
;AIRADMDALPIAEATGAAFASTHPGKMHACGHDGHMAMVLAAATYVDRTIREQPGAIKRNVLFVFQPAEETTGGAKTVCESGVFERYGADRIFGFHVWPDLPAGTLASCSGPLLARSSETHIHIHGASVHIAKTYGVPVEKSHDAALAAAKFLVSERELMDELGADEPCIGKFGLLQAGTVCNAVAGEAHVAGSLRVFTDGMFDRAREGVRRVLDEACAATGCTYDLNFAEGYPPVDNDPELFAHIAPALPELQLVDEPLLIAEDFAFYQRHLPGVFFLLGTGVPEGQENPSDSDGCPTYAMSALHTDTLLFDEEILLKGLDVYKRLLLLD
;
A
#
# COMPACT_ATOMS: atom_id res chain seq x y z
N ALA A 1 18.15 -8.74 6.84
CA ALA A 1 17.78 -8.81 5.42
C ALA A 1 17.63 -7.41 4.84
N ILE A 2 17.79 -7.29 3.53
CA ILE A 2 17.52 -6.07 2.73
C ILE A 2 16.63 -6.49 1.56
N ARG A 3 15.49 -5.82 1.37
CA ARG A 3 14.50 -6.15 0.34
C ARG A 3 14.41 -5.08 -0.74
N ALA A 4 14.28 -5.51 -1.97
CA ALA A 4 13.68 -4.75 -3.06
C ALA A 4 12.56 -5.58 -3.71
N ASP A 5 11.46 -4.93 -4.04
CA ASP A 5 10.48 -5.38 -5.00
C ASP A 5 11.06 -5.30 -6.42
N MET A 6 10.48 -6.03 -7.38
CA MET A 6 11.07 -6.12 -8.71
C MET A 6 10.06 -6.22 -9.85
N ASP A 7 8.78 -6.14 -9.56
CA ASP A 7 7.75 -6.24 -10.60
C ASP A 7 7.48 -4.90 -11.29
N ALA A 8 6.90 -4.98 -12.48
CA ALA A 8 6.52 -3.85 -13.32
C ALA A 8 5.01 -3.85 -13.55
N LEU A 9 4.46 -2.65 -13.76
CA LEU A 9 3.05 -2.43 -14.01
C LEU A 9 2.70 -2.58 -15.50
N PRO A 10 1.45 -2.97 -15.82
CA PRO A 10 0.96 -3.05 -17.20
C PRO A 10 0.61 -1.66 -17.77
N ILE A 11 1.60 -0.76 -17.77
CA ILE A 11 1.50 0.63 -18.22
C ILE A 11 2.43 0.82 -19.43
N ALA A 12 1.94 1.50 -20.47
CA ALA A 12 2.78 1.88 -21.60
C ALA A 12 3.55 3.15 -21.25
N GLU A 13 4.87 3.04 -21.12
CA GLU A 13 5.72 4.15 -20.72
C GLU A 13 5.73 5.28 -21.75
N ALA A 14 5.59 6.52 -21.26
CA ALA A 14 5.58 7.75 -22.05
C ALA A 14 6.63 8.78 -21.56
N THR A 15 7.64 8.36 -20.81
CA THR A 15 8.68 9.24 -20.25
C THR A 15 9.58 9.86 -21.32
N GLY A 16 9.79 9.19 -22.44
CA GLY A 16 10.76 9.59 -23.46
C GLY A 16 12.24 9.42 -23.06
N ALA A 17 12.52 8.80 -21.88
CA ALA A 17 13.85 8.58 -21.40
C ALA A 17 14.67 7.66 -22.33
N ALA A 18 15.98 7.88 -22.41
CA ALA A 18 16.88 7.05 -23.23
C ALA A 18 16.92 5.57 -22.76
N PHE A 19 16.55 5.32 -21.52
CA PHE A 19 16.47 4.01 -20.87
C PHE A 19 15.01 3.54 -20.66
N ALA A 20 14.05 4.13 -21.36
CA ALA A 20 12.65 3.71 -21.29
C ALA A 20 12.50 2.21 -21.55
N SER A 21 11.41 1.63 -21.02
CA SER A 21 11.12 0.20 -21.14
C SER A 21 11.16 -0.27 -22.60
N THR A 22 11.89 -1.35 -22.85
CA THR A 22 11.90 -2.05 -24.15
C THR A 22 10.78 -3.09 -24.28
N HIS A 23 9.96 -3.26 -23.25
CA HIS A 23 8.83 -4.18 -23.21
C HIS A 23 7.51 -3.41 -23.39
N PRO A 24 6.87 -3.44 -24.59
CA PRO A 24 5.64 -2.70 -24.84
C PRO A 24 4.56 -2.99 -23.80
N GLY A 25 3.94 -1.92 -23.26
CA GLY A 25 2.88 -2.02 -22.26
C GLY A 25 3.35 -2.46 -20.86
N LYS A 26 4.65 -2.32 -20.58
CA LYS A 26 5.23 -2.59 -19.26
C LYS A 26 6.16 -1.46 -18.86
N MET A 27 6.03 -0.99 -17.60
CA MET A 27 6.84 0.10 -17.05
C MET A 27 7.06 -0.11 -15.56
N HIS A 28 8.21 0.27 -15.04
CA HIS A 28 8.44 0.43 -13.60
C HIS A 28 7.82 1.76 -13.10
N ALA A 29 6.50 1.88 -13.23
CA ALA A 29 5.77 3.09 -12.86
C ALA A 29 5.59 3.25 -11.33
N CYS A 30 6.19 2.36 -10.53
CA CYS A 30 6.30 2.47 -9.08
C CYS A 30 7.75 2.64 -8.60
N GLY A 31 8.73 2.65 -9.53
CA GLY A 31 10.13 2.86 -9.20
C GLY A 31 10.88 1.64 -8.64
N HIS A 32 10.33 0.43 -8.81
CA HIS A 32 10.95 -0.81 -8.31
C HIS A 32 12.31 -1.11 -8.94
N ASP A 33 12.59 -0.64 -10.16
CA ASP A 33 13.91 -0.67 -10.79
C ASP A 33 14.95 0.13 -9.98
N GLY A 34 14.57 1.29 -9.44
CA GLY A 34 15.37 2.07 -8.51
C GLY A 34 15.63 1.32 -7.19
N HIS A 35 14.62 0.64 -6.66
CA HIS A 35 14.79 -0.19 -5.45
C HIS A 35 15.77 -1.34 -5.70
N MET A 36 15.63 -2.05 -6.83
CA MET A 36 16.58 -3.09 -7.23
C MET A 36 18.00 -2.54 -7.41
N ALA A 37 18.15 -1.38 -8.04
CA ALA A 37 19.44 -0.75 -8.24
C ALA A 37 20.16 -0.45 -6.91
N MET A 38 19.43 0.10 -5.92
CA MET A 38 19.96 0.34 -4.57
C MET A 38 20.42 -0.96 -3.88
N VAL A 39 19.60 -2.01 -3.94
CA VAL A 39 19.93 -3.30 -3.30
C VAL A 39 21.07 -4.02 -4.00
N LEU A 40 21.16 -3.97 -5.33
CA LEU A 40 22.30 -4.51 -6.10
C LEU A 40 23.60 -3.76 -5.79
N ALA A 41 23.52 -2.43 -5.66
CA ALA A 41 24.67 -1.62 -5.27
C ALA A 41 25.11 -1.93 -3.83
N ALA A 42 24.16 -2.15 -2.91
CA ALA A 42 24.45 -2.58 -1.54
C ALA A 42 25.12 -3.97 -1.53
N ALA A 43 24.65 -4.92 -2.34
CA ALA A 43 25.25 -6.24 -2.47
C ALA A 43 26.71 -6.15 -2.99
N THR A 44 26.94 -5.29 -3.98
CA THR A 44 28.28 -5.02 -4.52
C THR A 44 29.19 -4.40 -3.46
N TYR A 45 28.64 -3.47 -2.66
CA TYR A 45 29.38 -2.86 -1.54
C TYR A 45 29.75 -3.93 -0.48
N VAL A 46 28.84 -4.81 -0.12
CA VAL A 46 29.08 -5.90 0.84
C VAL A 46 30.18 -6.83 0.34
N ASP A 47 30.09 -7.31 -0.93
CA ASP A 47 31.11 -8.19 -1.52
C ASP A 47 32.50 -7.54 -1.50
N ARG A 48 32.60 -6.28 -1.92
CA ARG A 48 33.87 -5.54 -1.89
C ARG A 48 34.38 -5.35 -0.46
N THR A 49 33.52 -4.96 0.47
CA THR A 49 33.92 -4.69 1.87
C THR A 49 34.42 -5.97 2.54
N ILE A 50 33.77 -7.11 2.32
CA ILE A 50 34.24 -8.40 2.88
C ILE A 50 35.63 -8.78 2.34
N ARG A 51 35.91 -8.49 1.09
CA ARG A 51 37.24 -8.79 0.46
C ARG A 51 38.32 -7.83 0.91
N GLU A 52 38.01 -6.53 0.97
CA GLU A 52 39.04 -5.49 1.23
C GLU A 52 39.25 -5.27 2.74
N GLN A 53 38.20 -5.45 3.56
CA GLN A 53 38.18 -5.21 5.00
C GLN A 53 37.48 -6.36 5.74
N PRO A 54 38.11 -7.54 5.84
CA PRO A 54 37.51 -8.69 6.51
C PRO A 54 37.11 -8.36 7.96
N GLY A 55 35.83 -8.62 8.30
CA GLY A 55 35.29 -8.36 9.63
C GLY A 55 34.68 -6.96 9.82
N ALA A 56 34.69 -6.07 8.80
CA ALA A 56 33.99 -4.79 8.88
C ALA A 56 32.48 -4.98 8.93
N ILE A 57 31.94 -5.94 8.17
CA ILE A 57 30.54 -6.38 8.27
C ILE A 57 30.51 -7.59 9.18
N LYS A 58 29.83 -7.45 10.32
CA LYS A 58 29.83 -8.45 11.39
C LYS A 58 28.69 -9.47 11.27
N ARG A 59 27.76 -9.23 10.35
CA ARG A 59 26.54 -10.05 10.18
C ARG A 59 26.49 -10.65 8.78
N ASN A 60 25.78 -11.75 8.64
CA ASN A 60 25.37 -12.21 7.32
C ASN A 60 24.32 -11.25 6.75
N VAL A 61 24.32 -11.04 5.44
CA VAL A 61 23.38 -10.18 4.75
C VAL A 61 22.58 -11.03 3.75
N LEU A 62 21.27 -11.05 3.92
CA LEU A 62 20.32 -11.67 3.00
C LEU A 62 19.73 -10.58 2.10
N PHE A 63 19.95 -10.67 0.79
CA PHE A 63 19.33 -9.80 -0.20
C PHE A 63 18.10 -10.49 -0.78
N VAL A 64 16.95 -9.83 -0.70
CA VAL A 64 15.65 -10.33 -1.15
C VAL A 64 15.20 -9.51 -2.34
N PHE A 65 15.12 -10.14 -3.51
CA PHE A 65 14.52 -9.56 -4.71
C PHE A 65 13.14 -10.19 -4.89
N GLN A 66 12.11 -9.44 -4.56
CA GLN A 66 10.75 -9.92 -4.41
C GLN A 66 9.90 -9.60 -5.62
N PRO A 67 9.25 -10.57 -6.26
CA PRO A 67 8.25 -10.34 -7.31
C PRO A 67 6.87 -10.04 -6.71
N ALA A 68 5.95 -9.56 -7.57
CA ALA A 68 4.51 -9.52 -7.34
C ALA A 68 4.05 -8.68 -6.11
N GLU A 69 4.71 -7.54 -5.86
CA GLU A 69 4.25 -6.55 -4.87
C GLU A 69 2.90 -5.98 -5.30
N GLU A 70 2.76 -5.58 -6.56
CA GLU A 70 1.62 -4.87 -7.12
C GLU A 70 0.37 -5.75 -7.37
N THR A 71 0.44 -7.04 -7.07
CA THR A 71 -0.64 -7.97 -7.41
C THR A 71 -1.10 -8.84 -6.25
N THR A 72 -0.30 -9.84 -5.89
CA THR A 72 -0.73 -10.93 -4.98
C THR A 72 -0.03 -10.90 -3.62
N GLY A 73 0.85 -9.91 -3.37
CA GLY A 73 1.65 -9.87 -2.14
C GLY A 73 2.75 -10.93 -2.14
N GLY A 74 3.74 -10.77 -3.03
CA GLY A 74 4.88 -11.71 -3.15
C GLY A 74 5.66 -11.87 -1.87
N ALA A 75 5.67 -10.84 -0.98
CA ALA A 75 6.30 -10.90 0.33
C ALA A 75 5.75 -12.05 1.19
N LYS A 76 4.43 -12.29 1.17
CA LYS A 76 3.81 -13.42 1.87
C LYS A 76 4.41 -14.74 1.43
N THR A 77 4.54 -14.95 0.12
CA THR A 77 5.14 -16.16 -0.45
C THR A 77 6.62 -16.32 -0.04
N VAL A 78 7.38 -15.22 -0.02
CA VAL A 78 8.77 -15.25 0.46
C VAL A 78 8.84 -15.64 1.93
N CYS A 79 7.97 -15.09 2.79
CA CYS A 79 7.88 -15.49 4.20
C CYS A 79 7.56 -16.98 4.34
N GLU A 80 6.53 -17.46 3.64
CA GLU A 80 6.09 -18.87 3.68
C GLU A 80 7.15 -19.86 3.16
N SER A 81 8.14 -19.39 2.40
CA SER A 81 9.26 -20.23 1.94
C SER A 81 10.23 -20.66 3.05
N GLY A 82 10.14 -20.05 4.24
CA GLY A 82 11.03 -20.31 5.36
C GLY A 82 12.47 -19.80 5.17
N VAL A 83 12.69 -18.86 4.24
CA VAL A 83 14.03 -18.35 3.90
C VAL A 83 14.67 -17.60 5.08
N PHE A 84 13.88 -16.89 5.87
CA PHE A 84 14.39 -16.11 6.99
C PHE A 84 14.88 -17.00 8.13
N GLU A 85 14.13 -18.02 8.50
CA GLU A 85 14.51 -19.01 9.49
C GLU A 85 15.73 -19.81 9.02
N ARG A 86 15.73 -20.20 7.75
CA ARG A 86 16.84 -21.00 7.15
C ARG A 86 18.18 -20.25 7.21
N TYR A 87 18.19 -18.94 7.01
CA TYR A 87 19.40 -18.13 7.03
C TYR A 87 19.59 -17.34 8.32
N GLY A 88 18.69 -17.48 9.29
CA GLY A 88 18.75 -16.82 10.59
C GLY A 88 18.68 -15.30 10.49
N ALA A 89 17.82 -14.78 9.59
CA ALA A 89 17.59 -13.35 9.51
C ALA A 89 16.86 -12.86 10.77
N ASP A 90 17.37 -11.79 11.38
CA ASP A 90 16.87 -11.22 12.64
C ASP A 90 16.24 -9.83 12.47
N ARG A 91 16.40 -9.22 11.31
CA ARG A 91 15.81 -7.91 10.97
C ARG A 91 15.73 -7.72 9.46
N ILE A 92 14.86 -6.83 9.02
CA ILE A 92 14.69 -6.50 7.60
C ILE A 92 14.52 -5.01 7.37
N PHE A 93 15.08 -4.52 6.25
CA PHE A 93 14.95 -3.14 5.80
C PHE A 93 14.48 -3.11 4.35
N GLY A 94 13.67 -2.10 4.03
CA GLY A 94 13.19 -1.81 2.68
C GLY A 94 13.04 -0.31 2.45
N PHE A 95 13.00 0.07 1.18
CA PHE A 95 12.73 1.45 0.75
C PHE A 95 11.61 1.47 -0.27
N HIS A 96 10.91 2.60 -0.30
CA HIS A 96 10.14 3.00 -1.46
C HIS A 96 10.50 4.42 -1.88
N VAL A 97 10.68 4.66 -3.18
CA VAL A 97 10.80 6.01 -3.73
C VAL A 97 9.46 6.73 -3.60
N TRP A 98 9.51 8.04 -3.27
CA TRP A 98 8.30 8.76 -2.90
C TRP A 98 8.21 10.13 -3.57
N PRO A 99 7.45 10.27 -4.67
CA PRO A 99 7.35 11.53 -5.41
C PRO A 99 6.75 12.71 -4.64
N ASP A 100 5.95 12.44 -3.60
CA ASP A 100 5.35 13.50 -2.78
C ASP A 100 6.31 14.11 -1.75
N LEU A 101 7.49 13.52 -1.59
CA LEU A 101 8.55 14.07 -0.74
C LEU A 101 9.63 14.74 -1.59
N PRO A 102 10.21 15.87 -1.13
CA PRO A 102 11.31 16.52 -1.81
C PRO A 102 12.49 15.56 -2.06
N ALA A 103 13.13 15.69 -3.23
CA ALA A 103 14.23 14.84 -3.64
C ALA A 103 15.33 14.74 -2.57
N GLY A 104 15.74 13.50 -2.29
CA GLY A 104 16.76 13.20 -1.29
C GLY A 104 16.27 13.26 0.16
N THR A 105 15.00 13.52 0.44
CA THR A 105 14.42 13.34 1.77
C THR A 105 14.42 11.87 2.14
N LEU A 106 15.01 11.53 3.29
CA LEU A 106 14.86 10.24 3.94
C LEU A 106 13.78 10.37 5.01
N ALA A 107 12.69 9.63 4.89
CA ALA A 107 11.59 9.71 5.85
C ALA A 107 11.15 8.33 6.35
N SER A 108 10.73 8.25 7.60
CA SER A 108 10.15 7.06 8.23
C SER A 108 9.55 7.44 9.58
N CYS A 109 8.96 6.50 10.31
CA CYS A 109 8.52 6.68 11.69
C CYS A 109 8.67 5.38 12.49
N SER A 110 8.55 5.49 13.80
CA SER A 110 8.37 4.34 14.69
C SER A 110 6.89 3.97 14.72
N GLY A 111 6.55 2.71 14.58
CA GLY A 111 5.16 2.27 14.53
C GLY A 111 4.56 2.35 13.11
N PRO A 112 3.24 2.50 12.99
CA PRO A 112 2.55 2.46 11.70
C PRO A 112 3.02 3.56 10.74
N LEU A 113 3.47 3.17 9.55
CA LEU A 113 3.90 4.07 8.46
C LEU A 113 2.91 4.04 7.30
N LEU A 114 2.47 2.83 6.87
CA LEU A 114 1.54 2.66 5.75
C LEU A 114 0.34 1.82 6.18
N ALA A 115 -0.80 2.06 5.53
CA ALA A 115 -2.06 1.47 5.92
C ALA A 115 -2.15 -0.03 5.58
N ARG A 116 -2.91 -0.76 6.39
CA ARG A 116 -3.58 -1.97 5.98
C ARG A 116 -4.60 -1.65 4.90
N SER A 117 -4.69 -2.47 3.85
CA SER A 117 -5.74 -2.38 2.85
C SER A 117 -6.56 -3.66 2.80
N SER A 118 -7.87 -3.52 2.59
CA SER A 118 -8.76 -4.65 2.35
C SER A 118 -9.85 -4.24 1.37
N GLU A 119 -10.01 -4.98 0.30
CA GLU A 119 -11.17 -4.85 -0.56
C GLU A 119 -12.39 -5.46 0.11
N THR A 120 -13.53 -4.79 0.00
CA THR A 120 -14.79 -5.22 0.56
C THR A 120 -15.81 -5.37 -0.57
N HIS A 121 -16.40 -6.56 -0.67
CA HIS A 121 -17.43 -6.87 -1.64
C HIS A 121 -18.72 -7.29 -0.93
N ILE A 122 -19.82 -6.66 -1.31
CA ILE A 122 -21.17 -6.88 -0.75
C ILE A 122 -22.11 -7.19 -1.88
N HIS A 123 -22.74 -8.36 -1.85
CA HIS A 123 -23.84 -8.71 -2.73
C HIS A 123 -25.11 -8.73 -1.92
N ILE A 124 -26.06 -7.82 -2.23
CA ILE A 124 -27.35 -7.71 -1.54
C ILE A 124 -28.41 -8.39 -2.38
N HIS A 125 -29.17 -9.29 -1.76
CA HIS A 125 -30.22 -10.09 -2.38
C HIS A 125 -31.59 -9.61 -1.90
N GLY A 126 -32.37 -9.16 -2.84
CA GLY A 126 -33.77 -8.73 -2.67
C GLY A 126 -34.70 -9.51 -3.57
N ALA A 127 -35.77 -8.87 -4.05
CA ALA A 127 -36.72 -9.48 -4.97
C ALA A 127 -37.22 -8.45 -6.00
N SER A 128 -37.05 -8.76 -7.28
CA SER A 128 -37.56 -7.90 -8.35
C SER A 128 -39.08 -8.03 -8.47
N VAL A 129 -39.76 -6.89 -8.44
CA VAL A 129 -41.21 -6.78 -8.62
C VAL A 129 -41.55 -5.49 -9.38
N HIS A 130 -42.61 -5.52 -10.17
CA HIS A 130 -43.08 -4.33 -10.87
C HIS A 130 -43.39 -3.18 -9.90
N ILE A 131 -42.86 -1.99 -10.11
CA ILE A 131 -42.95 -0.83 -9.18
C ILE A 131 -44.42 -0.55 -8.76
N ALA A 132 -45.40 -0.65 -9.68
CA ALA A 132 -46.79 -0.41 -9.36
C ALA A 132 -47.36 -1.36 -8.26
N LYS A 133 -46.72 -2.50 -8.02
CA LYS A 133 -47.14 -3.46 -6.97
C LYS A 133 -46.55 -3.15 -5.59
N THR A 134 -45.72 -2.15 -5.47
CA THR A 134 -45.14 -1.75 -4.18
C THR A 134 -46.00 -0.76 -3.39
N TYR A 135 -47.06 -0.24 -4.01
CA TYR A 135 -47.96 0.70 -3.33
C TYR A 135 -48.60 0.06 -2.09
N GLY A 136 -48.38 0.68 -0.94
CA GLY A 136 -48.90 0.20 0.36
C GLY A 136 -48.12 -0.98 0.96
N VAL A 137 -47.00 -1.43 0.33
CA VAL A 137 -46.11 -2.44 0.90
C VAL A 137 -45.18 -1.75 1.90
N PRO A 138 -45.09 -2.22 3.17
CA PRO A 138 -44.13 -1.71 4.12
C PRO A 138 -42.71 -1.92 3.66
N VAL A 139 -41.80 -0.96 4.00
CA VAL A 139 -40.41 -0.97 3.52
C VAL A 139 -39.67 -2.26 3.90
N GLU A 140 -39.88 -2.77 5.09
CA GLU A 140 -39.27 -4.01 5.59
C GLU A 140 -39.76 -5.28 4.86
N LYS A 141 -40.74 -5.15 3.97
CA LYS A 141 -41.23 -6.21 3.07
C LYS A 141 -41.02 -5.88 1.60
N SER A 142 -40.28 -4.81 1.31
CA SER A 142 -40.08 -4.36 -0.05
C SER A 142 -39.06 -5.23 -0.81
N HIS A 143 -38.15 -5.87 -0.10
CA HIS A 143 -37.01 -6.62 -0.65
C HIS A 143 -36.24 -5.82 -1.72
N ASP A 144 -36.10 -4.50 -1.51
CA ASP A 144 -35.46 -3.57 -2.44
C ASP A 144 -33.95 -3.50 -2.17
N ALA A 145 -33.19 -4.19 -2.98
CA ALA A 145 -31.73 -4.26 -2.85
C ALA A 145 -31.05 -2.88 -3.10
N ALA A 146 -31.62 -2.04 -3.97
CA ALA A 146 -31.07 -0.71 -4.20
C ALA A 146 -31.26 0.19 -2.99
N LEU A 147 -32.44 0.11 -2.33
CA LEU A 147 -32.69 0.86 -1.10
C LEU A 147 -31.82 0.37 0.06
N ALA A 148 -31.59 -0.96 0.16
CA ALA A 148 -30.69 -1.54 1.16
C ALA A 148 -29.25 -1.03 0.96
N ALA A 149 -28.73 -1.04 -0.27
CA ALA A 149 -27.41 -0.52 -0.61
C ALA A 149 -27.27 0.97 -0.28
N ALA A 150 -28.29 1.78 -0.60
CA ALA A 150 -28.28 3.21 -0.29
C ALA A 150 -28.25 3.48 1.23
N LYS A 151 -29.07 2.74 2.02
CA LYS A 151 -29.07 2.83 3.49
C LYS A 151 -27.71 2.44 4.06
N PHE A 152 -27.14 1.32 3.58
CA PHE A 152 -25.82 0.88 3.99
C PHE A 152 -24.77 1.97 3.77
N LEU A 153 -24.67 2.55 2.57
CA LEU A 153 -23.66 3.56 2.23
C LEU A 153 -23.78 4.83 3.09
N VAL A 154 -24.99 5.23 3.47
CA VAL A 154 -25.20 6.37 4.39
C VAL A 154 -24.71 6.03 5.79
N SER A 155 -25.15 4.89 6.33
CA SER A 155 -24.75 4.46 7.69
C SER A 155 -23.29 4.09 7.80
N GLU A 156 -22.69 3.56 6.73
CA GLU A 156 -21.26 3.28 6.65
C GLU A 156 -20.43 4.56 6.73
N ARG A 157 -20.86 5.63 6.08
CA ARG A 157 -20.19 6.92 6.17
C ARG A 157 -20.20 7.46 7.61
N GLU A 158 -21.31 7.37 8.31
CA GLU A 158 -21.42 7.77 9.72
C GLU A 158 -20.52 6.91 10.60
N LEU A 159 -20.47 5.60 10.36
CA LEU A 159 -19.57 4.67 11.05
C LEU A 159 -18.09 5.04 10.85
N MET A 160 -17.67 5.38 9.62
CA MET A 160 -16.29 5.77 9.37
C MET A 160 -15.92 7.09 10.05
N ASP A 161 -16.85 8.04 10.14
CA ASP A 161 -16.64 9.28 10.88
C ASP A 161 -16.51 9.03 12.41
N GLU A 162 -17.28 8.09 12.96
CA GLU A 162 -17.18 7.66 14.36
C GLU A 162 -15.83 6.98 14.65
N LEU A 163 -15.45 6.00 13.85
CA LEU A 163 -14.19 5.27 14.01
C LEU A 163 -12.97 6.17 13.80
N GLY A 164 -13.05 7.06 12.81
CA GLY A 164 -11.98 8.00 12.48
C GLY A 164 -11.70 9.05 13.55
N ALA A 165 -12.57 9.20 14.52
CA ALA A 165 -12.33 10.07 15.67
C ALA A 165 -11.31 9.47 16.67
N ASP A 166 -11.17 8.15 16.69
CA ASP A 166 -10.23 7.44 17.57
C ASP A 166 -8.87 7.23 16.89
N GLU A 167 -8.89 6.77 15.65
CA GLU A 167 -7.72 6.42 14.84
C GLU A 167 -8.06 6.63 13.36
N PRO A 168 -7.14 7.14 12.52
CA PRO A 168 -7.41 7.33 11.10
C PRO A 168 -7.94 6.05 10.45
N CYS A 169 -9.14 6.13 9.90
CA CYS A 169 -9.85 5.03 9.26
C CYS A 169 -10.61 5.56 8.04
N ILE A 170 -10.53 4.87 6.93
CA ILE A 170 -11.27 5.20 5.73
C ILE A 170 -11.91 3.96 5.13
N GLY A 171 -13.22 4.01 4.91
CA GLY A 171 -13.98 3.10 4.07
C GLY A 171 -14.56 3.89 2.90
N LYS A 172 -14.34 3.42 1.69
CA LYS A 172 -14.91 4.03 0.49
C LYS A 172 -15.34 2.98 -0.51
N PHE A 173 -16.57 3.08 -0.94
CA PHE A 173 -17.18 2.20 -1.91
C PHE A 173 -17.29 2.91 -3.26
N GLY A 174 -16.40 2.53 -4.19
CA GLY A 174 -16.33 3.12 -5.53
C GLY A 174 -17.26 2.47 -6.54
N LEU A 175 -17.78 1.27 -6.23
CA LEU A 175 -18.71 0.55 -7.10
C LEU A 175 -20.07 0.42 -6.41
N LEU A 176 -21.11 0.83 -7.12
CA LEU A 176 -22.52 0.55 -6.78
C LEU A 176 -23.27 0.22 -8.06
N GLN A 177 -23.76 -1.01 -8.15
CA GLN A 177 -24.59 -1.49 -9.24
C GLN A 177 -25.87 -2.09 -8.68
N ALA A 178 -27.05 -1.65 -9.14
CA ALA A 178 -28.31 -2.16 -8.64
C ALA A 178 -29.39 -2.14 -9.73
N GLY A 179 -30.20 -3.20 -9.78
CA GLY A 179 -31.32 -3.33 -10.69
C GLY A 179 -30.89 -3.42 -12.17
N THR A 180 -31.89 -3.63 -13.04
CA THR A 180 -31.67 -3.85 -14.49
C THR A 180 -32.60 -2.99 -15.35
N VAL A 181 -33.77 -2.57 -14.83
CA VAL A 181 -34.77 -1.78 -15.55
C VAL A 181 -35.43 -0.78 -14.62
N CYS A 182 -35.89 0.35 -15.19
CA CYS A 182 -36.41 1.46 -14.40
C CYS A 182 -37.83 1.25 -13.82
N ASN A 183 -38.57 0.25 -14.25
CA ASN A 183 -39.95 0.00 -13.84
C ASN A 183 -40.09 -1.24 -12.92
N ALA A 184 -38.99 -1.78 -12.38
CA ALA A 184 -38.98 -2.85 -11.41
C ALA A 184 -38.08 -2.48 -10.21
N VAL A 185 -38.44 -3.02 -9.04
CA VAL A 185 -37.60 -2.98 -7.83
C VAL A 185 -36.31 -3.76 -8.12
N ALA A 186 -35.19 -3.27 -7.64
CA ALA A 186 -33.90 -3.96 -7.77
C ALA A 186 -33.91 -5.25 -6.95
N GLY A 187 -33.82 -6.40 -7.62
CA GLY A 187 -33.71 -7.69 -6.95
C GLY A 187 -32.30 -7.99 -6.44
N GLU A 188 -31.30 -7.29 -6.94
CA GLU A 188 -29.90 -7.46 -6.56
C GLU A 188 -29.18 -6.10 -6.55
N ALA A 189 -28.18 -5.98 -5.67
CA ALA A 189 -27.22 -4.90 -5.71
C ALA A 189 -25.82 -5.44 -5.38
N HIS A 190 -24.81 -4.88 -6.04
CA HIS A 190 -23.38 -5.11 -5.76
C HIS A 190 -22.74 -3.79 -5.34
N VAL A 191 -22.11 -3.81 -4.17
CA VAL A 191 -21.35 -2.69 -3.62
C VAL A 191 -19.93 -3.18 -3.38
N ALA A 192 -18.92 -2.47 -3.90
CA ALA A 192 -17.53 -2.82 -3.65
C ALA A 192 -16.68 -1.58 -3.36
N GLY A 193 -15.71 -1.75 -2.48
CA GLY A 193 -14.87 -0.66 -2.01
C GLY A 193 -13.61 -1.12 -1.33
N SER A 194 -12.92 -0.18 -0.69
CA SER A 194 -11.69 -0.41 0.04
C SER A 194 -11.79 0.16 1.46
N LEU A 195 -11.35 -0.64 2.42
CA LEU A 195 -11.15 -0.26 3.82
C LEU A 195 -9.65 -0.08 4.06
N ARG A 196 -9.26 1.04 4.70
CA ARG A 196 -7.88 1.33 5.05
C ARG A 196 -7.78 1.79 6.50
N VAL A 197 -6.87 1.17 7.25
CA VAL A 197 -6.64 1.41 8.69
C VAL A 197 -5.18 1.19 9.01
N PHE A 198 -4.72 1.60 10.21
CA PHE A 198 -3.32 1.49 10.59
C PHE A 198 -3.05 0.41 11.65
N THR A 199 -4.09 -0.15 12.24
CA THR A 199 -3.95 -1.23 13.23
C THR A 199 -4.89 -2.40 12.94
N ASP A 200 -4.50 -3.60 13.37
CA ASP A 200 -5.38 -4.78 13.28
C ASP A 200 -6.61 -4.61 14.16
N GLY A 201 -6.46 -3.95 15.32
CA GLY A 201 -7.59 -3.66 16.22
C GLY A 201 -8.65 -2.77 15.57
N MET A 202 -8.22 -1.70 14.85
CA MET A 202 -9.15 -0.87 14.08
C MET A 202 -9.76 -1.63 12.91
N PHE A 203 -9.00 -2.51 12.25
CA PHE A 203 -9.54 -3.34 11.18
C PHE A 203 -10.69 -4.24 11.65
N ASP A 204 -10.52 -4.89 12.80
CA ASP A 204 -11.56 -5.75 13.36
C ASP A 204 -12.81 -4.93 13.78
N ARG A 205 -12.62 -3.77 14.42
CA ARG A 205 -13.71 -2.84 14.76
C ARG A 205 -14.47 -2.37 13.50
N ALA A 206 -13.74 -1.99 12.45
CA ALA A 206 -14.34 -1.54 11.20
C ALA A 206 -15.15 -2.66 10.51
N ARG A 207 -14.61 -3.88 10.48
CA ARG A 207 -15.33 -5.05 9.91
C ARG A 207 -16.60 -5.38 10.68
N GLU A 208 -16.55 -5.36 12.00
CA GLU A 208 -17.73 -5.56 12.85
C GLU A 208 -18.77 -4.44 12.64
N GLY A 209 -18.29 -3.19 12.57
CA GLY A 209 -19.14 -2.03 12.29
C GLY A 209 -19.82 -2.11 10.92
N VAL A 210 -19.06 -2.42 9.87
CA VAL A 210 -19.60 -2.62 8.50
C VAL A 210 -20.66 -3.72 8.49
N ARG A 211 -20.41 -4.85 9.16
CA ARG A 211 -21.40 -5.94 9.27
C ARG A 211 -22.65 -5.47 9.96
N ARG A 212 -22.53 -4.77 11.10
CA ARG A 212 -23.66 -4.25 11.87
C ARG A 212 -24.53 -3.31 11.03
N VAL A 213 -23.95 -2.30 10.38
CA VAL A 213 -24.73 -1.36 9.57
C VAL A 213 -25.37 -2.01 8.34
N LEU A 214 -24.74 -3.04 7.79
CA LEU A 214 -25.31 -3.84 6.70
C LEU A 214 -26.48 -4.71 7.16
N ASP A 215 -26.37 -5.33 8.34
CA ASP A 215 -27.47 -6.08 8.98
C ASP A 215 -28.69 -5.17 9.19
N GLU A 216 -28.48 -3.96 9.71
CA GLU A 216 -29.54 -2.97 9.94
C GLU A 216 -30.20 -2.53 8.62
N ALA A 217 -29.41 -2.24 7.58
CA ALA A 217 -29.90 -1.84 6.27
C ALA A 217 -30.71 -2.95 5.59
N CYS A 218 -30.24 -4.19 5.65
CA CYS A 218 -30.93 -5.34 5.08
C CYS A 218 -32.18 -5.72 5.86
N ALA A 219 -32.14 -5.71 7.19
CA ALA A 219 -33.33 -5.94 8.03
C ALA A 219 -34.43 -4.88 7.78
N ALA A 220 -34.03 -3.60 7.60
CA ALA A 220 -34.98 -2.51 7.31
C ALA A 220 -35.65 -2.63 5.92
N THR A 221 -35.19 -3.47 5.03
CA THR A 221 -35.69 -3.64 3.66
C THR A 221 -36.17 -5.07 3.36
N GLY A 222 -35.93 -6.02 4.28
CA GLY A 222 -36.22 -7.42 4.10
C GLY A 222 -35.28 -8.16 3.17
N CYS A 223 -34.09 -7.56 2.89
CA CYS A 223 -33.05 -8.15 2.05
C CYS A 223 -32.14 -9.09 2.86
N THR A 224 -31.35 -9.88 2.15
CA THR A 224 -30.19 -10.62 2.67
C THR A 224 -28.93 -10.22 1.94
N TYR A 225 -27.76 -10.69 2.39
CA TYR A 225 -26.51 -10.33 1.73
C TYR A 225 -25.41 -11.40 1.88
N ASP A 226 -24.44 -11.35 0.98
CA ASP A 226 -23.13 -11.95 1.13
C ASP A 226 -22.10 -10.83 1.30
N LEU A 227 -21.20 -10.97 2.28
CA LEU A 227 -20.14 -10.00 2.60
C LEU A 227 -18.80 -10.70 2.59
N ASN A 228 -17.88 -10.19 1.79
CA ASN A 228 -16.50 -10.65 1.74
C ASN A 228 -15.53 -9.49 1.97
N PHE A 229 -14.60 -9.67 2.91
CA PHE A 229 -13.43 -8.83 3.07
C PHE A 229 -12.23 -9.61 2.53
N ALA A 230 -11.54 -9.07 1.52
CA ALA A 230 -10.26 -9.62 1.10
C ALA A 230 -9.26 -9.51 2.24
N GLU A 231 -8.31 -10.43 2.33
CA GLU A 231 -7.26 -10.38 3.36
C GLU A 231 -6.43 -9.09 3.25
N GLY A 232 -6.08 -8.71 2.03
CA GLY A 232 -5.27 -7.52 1.73
C GLY A 232 -3.89 -7.57 2.38
N TYR A 233 -3.23 -6.42 2.48
CA TYR A 233 -1.92 -6.29 3.13
C TYR A 233 -2.10 -5.84 4.57
N PRO A 234 -1.30 -6.35 5.54
CA PRO A 234 -1.21 -5.77 6.89
C PRO A 234 -0.72 -4.32 6.84
N PRO A 235 -0.79 -3.56 7.94
CA PRO A 235 -0.10 -2.26 7.99
C PRO A 235 1.42 -2.46 7.95
N VAL A 236 2.14 -1.56 7.28
CA VAL A 236 3.58 -1.43 7.48
C VAL A 236 3.78 -0.75 8.82
N ASP A 237 4.20 -1.55 9.79
CA ASP A 237 4.35 -1.16 11.19
C ASP A 237 5.81 -1.35 11.62
N ASN A 238 6.56 -0.26 11.65
CA ASN A 238 7.99 -0.29 11.93
C ASN A 238 8.25 -0.64 13.39
N ASP A 239 9.10 -1.64 13.60
CA ASP A 239 9.46 -2.09 14.93
C ASP A 239 10.10 -0.97 15.76
N PRO A 240 9.50 -0.58 16.91
CA PRO A 240 9.96 0.57 17.68
C PRO A 240 11.37 0.42 18.26
N GLU A 241 11.76 -0.80 18.65
CA GLU A 241 13.08 -1.05 19.23
C GLU A 241 14.16 -0.99 18.16
N LEU A 242 13.91 -1.61 17.01
CA LEU A 242 14.81 -1.54 15.87
C LEU A 242 14.92 -0.10 15.36
N PHE A 243 13.80 0.62 15.25
CA PHE A 243 13.78 2.02 14.83
C PHE A 243 14.64 2.90 15.77
N ALA A 244 14.43 2.77 17.08
CA ALA A 244 15.22 3.51 18.08
C ALA A 244 16.72 3.15 18.04
N HIS A 245 17.05 1.91 17.68
CA HIS A 245 18.43 1.46 17.54
C HIS A 245 19.14 2.08 16.33
N ILE A 246 18.44 2.21 15.20
CA ILE A 246 19.04 2.70 13.94
C ILE A 246 19.00 4.22 13.78
N ALA A 247 18.02 4.91 14.37
CA ALA A 247 17.81 6.34 14.20
C ALA A 247 19.06 7.19 14.49
N PRO A 248 19.88 6.91 15.52
CA PRO A 248 21.11 7.68 15.77
C PRO A 248 22.15 7.60 14.65
N ALA A 249 22.12 6.55 13.81
CA ALA A 249 23.00 6.42 12.65
C ALA A 249 22.50 7.18 11.42
N LEU A 250 21.29 7.72 11.49
CA LEU A 250 20.58 8.39 10.39
C LEU A 250 20.13 9.80 10.81
N PRO A 251 21.06 10.72 11.11
CA PRO A 251 20.73 12.04 11.67
C PRO A 251 19.88 12.92 10.72
N GLU A 252 19.86 12.59 9.42
CA GLU A 252 19.03 13.26 8.41
C GLU A 252 17.62 12.68 8.29
N LEU A 253 17.30 11.64 9.04
CA LEU A 253 15.98 10.99 9.01
C LEU A 253 14.89 11.96 9.49
N GLN A 254 13.94 12.25 8.62
CA GLN A 254 12.76 13.01 8.93
C GLN A 254 11.66 12.07 9.44
N LEU A 255 11.00 12.47 10.51
CA LEU A 255 9.88 11.70 11.04
C LEU A 255 8.62 12.03 10.25
N VAL A 256 7.90 10.96 9.88
CA VAL A 256 6.55 11.07 9.32
C VAL A 256 5.59 11.23 10.49
N ASP A 257 4.92 12.37 10.56
CA ASP A 257 3.99 12.71 11.66
C ASP A 257 2.66 11.95 11.55
N GLU A 258 2.16 11.79 10.31
CA GLU A 258 0.91 11.10 10.04
C GLU A 258 1.16 9.93 9.07
N PRO A 259 0.74 8.70 9.42
CA PRO A 259 0.91 7.53 8.54
C PRO A 259 0.10 7.69 7.25
N LEU A 260 0.57 7.05 6.18
CA LEU A 260 0.04 7.21 4.83
C LEU A 260 -0.97 6.09 4.50
N LEU A 261 -2.04 6.45 3.80
CA LEU A 261 -3.14 5.52 3.45
C LEU A 261 -2.82 4.56 2.29
N ILE A 262 -1.59 4.55 1.78
CA ILE A 262 -1.10 3.58 0.78
C ILE A 262 -0.74 2.29 1.50
N ALA A 263 -0.84 1.16 0.80
CA ALA A 263 -0.49 -0.15 1.31
C ALA A 263 0.73 -0.70 0.59
N GLU A 264 1.51 -1.53 1.28
CA GLU A 264 2.76 -2.12 0.80
C GLU A 264 2.92 -3.52 1.42
N ASP A 265 3.28 -4.51 0.62
CA ASP A 265 3.37 -5.89 1.06
C ASP A 265 4.61 -6.20 1.93
N PHE A 266 5.58 -5.26 2.03
CA PHE A 266 6.66 -5.33 3.02
C PHE A 266 6.14 -5.61 4.43
N ALA A 267 4.91 -5.21 4.72
CA ALA A 267 4.20 -5.49 5.95
C ALA A 267 4.15 -6.98 6.33
N PHE A 268 4.17 -7.90 5.35
CA PHE A 268 4.23 -9.32 5.65
C PHE A 268 5.56 -9.72 6.30
N TYR A 269 6.67 -9.12 5.88
CA TYR A 269 7.96 -9.37 6.54
C TYR A 269 7.96 -8.96 8.00
N GLN A 270 7.32 -7.83 8.31
CA GLN A 270 7.22 -7.30 9.67
C GLN A 270 6.35 -8.17 10.60
N ARG A 271 5.58 -9.10 10.05
CA ARG A 271 4.91 -10.16 10.84
C ARG A 271 5.85 -11.30 11.27
N HIS A 272 7.02 -11.40 10.66
CA HIS A 272 8.00 -12.47 10.91
C HIS A 272 9.28 -11.95 11.56
N LEU A 273 9.70 -10.72 11.25
CA LEU A 273 10.94 -10.11 11.70
C LEU A 273 10.71 -8.65 12.11
N PRO A 274 11.47 -8.13 13.11
CA PRO A 274 11.62 -6.69 13.26
C PRO A 274 12.03 -6.05 11.92
N GLY A 275 11.29 -5.06 11.46
CA GLY A 275 11.52 -4.43 10.18
C GLY A 275 11.35 -2.92 10.24
N VAL A 276 12.14 -2.19 9.45
CA VAL A 276 11.95 -0.76 9.24
C VAL A 276 11.88 -0.48 7.74
N PHE A 277 10.84 0.23 7.35
CA PHE A 277 10.59 0.68 5.99
C PHE A 277 10.82 2.19 5.90
N PHE A 278 11.46 2.62 4.82
CA PHE A 278 11.83 4.01 4.59
C PHE A 278 11.19 4.54 3.32
N LEU A 279 10.89 5.84 3.30
CA LEU A 279 10.51 6.58 2.13
C LEU A 279 11.70 7.42 1.67
N LEU A 280 12.00 7.36 0.37
CA LEU A 280 13.06 8.15 -0.26
C LEU A 280 12.42 9.14 -1.22
N GLY A 281 12.44 10.43 -0.87
CA GLY A 281 11.87 11.51 -1.65
C GLY A 281 12.51 11.61 -3.04
N THR A 282 11.67 11.72 -4.06
CA THR A 282 12.08 11.90 -5.46
C THR A 282 11.41 13.12 -6.11
N GLY A 283 10.52 13.81 -5.42
CA GLY A 283 9.79 14.98 -5.93
C GLY A 283 10.63 16.24 -5.98
N VAL A 284 10.04 17.30 -6.51
CA VAL A 284 10.71 18.60 -6.62
C VAL A 284 11.08 19.12 -5.23
N PRO A 285 12.34 19.51 -4.98
CA PRO A 285 12.71 20.12 -3.71
C PRO A 285 11.93 21.41 -3.44
N GLU A 286 11.60 21.64 -2.19
CA GLU A 286 10.82 22.81 -1.78
C GLU A 286 11.48 24.12 -2.24
N GLY A 287 10.69 24.99 -2.88
CA GLY A 287 11.15 26.31 -3.38
C GLY A 287 12.00 26.26 -4.65
N GLN A 288 12.12 25.12 -5.31
CA GLN A 288 12.81 24.97 -6.59
C GLN A 288 11.83 24.78 -7.74
N GLU A 289 12.22 25.25 -8.94
CA GLU A 289 11.59 24.82 -10.18
C GLU A 289 12.16 23.45 -10.55
N ASN A 290 11.37 22.63 -11.24
CA ASN A 290 11.87 21.36 -11.73
C ASN A 290 12.71 21.62 -13.00
N PRO A 291 14.05 21.51 -12.97
CA PRO A 291 14.86 21.68 -14.16
C PRO A 291 14.60 20.53 -15.11
N SER A 292 14.73 20.80 -16.40
CA SER A 292 14.79 19.77 -17.42
C SER A 292 16.24 19.60 -17.86
N ASP A 293 16.60 18.39 -18.24
CA ASP A 293 17.88 18.09 -18.88
C ASP A 293 17.95 18.67 -20.31
N SER A 294 19.05 18.42 -21.04
CA SER A 294 19.24 18.86 -22.43
C SER A 294 18.18 18.31 -23.39
N ASP A 295 17.53 17.23 -23.05
CA ASP A 295 16.53 16.53 -23.86
C ASP A 295 15.10 16.88 -23.43
N GLY A 296 14.97 17.77 -22.43
CA GLY A 296 13.68 18.26 -21.93
C GLY A 296 13.01 17.34 -20.92
N CYS A 297 13.72 16.31 -20.43
CA CYS A 297 13.21 15.42 -19.38
C CYS A 297 13.30 16.11 -18.00
N PRO A 298 12.26 16.01 -17.15
CA PRO A 298 12.31 16.59 -15.82
C PRO A 298 13.31 15.84 -14.94
N THR A 299 14.09 16.59 -14.15
CA THR A 299 15.10 16.03 -13.24
C THR A 299 14.47 15.38 -12.01
N TYR A 300 13.31 15.90 -11.57
CA TYR A 300 12.60 15.36 -10.42
C TYR A 300 11.25 14.79 -10.82
N ALA A 301 10.71 13.87 -10.03
CA ALA A 301 9.40 13.32 -10.30
C ALA A 301 8.33 14.42 -10.33
N MET A 302 7.71 14.60 -11.48
CA MET A 302 6.56 15.48 -11.69
C MET A 302 5.24 14.73 -11.68
N SER A 303 5.30 13.42 -11.64
CA SER A 303 4.16 12.53 -11.73
C SER A 303 4.08 11.67 -10.48
N ALA A 304 2.86 11.35 -10.09
CA ALA A 304 2.62 10.39 -9.02
C ALA A 304 3.06 8.97 -9.44
N LEU A 305 3.21 8.09 -8.47
CA LEU A 305 3.34 6.66 -8.70
C LEU A 305 2.19 6.15 -9.59
N HIS A 306 2.42 5.08 -10.34
CA HIS A 306 1.48 4.44 -11.27
C HIS A 306 1.07 5.31 -12.47
N THR A 307 1.86 6.33 -12.81
CA THR A 307 1.68 7.11 -14.05
C THR A 307 2.66 6.66 -15.14
N ASP A 308 2.29 6.89 -16.38
CA ASP A 308 3.11 6.56 -17.56
C ASP A 308 4.33 7.48 -17.76
N THR A 309 4.45 8.50 -16.92
CA THR A 309 5.49 9.53 -16.97
C THR A 309 6.35 9.60 -15.71
N LEU A 310 6.26 8.61 -14.81
CA LEU A 310 7.13 8.58 -13.63
C LEU A 310 8.59 8.54 -14.04
N LEU A 311 9.33 9.58 -13.65
CA LEU A 311 10.76 9.73 -13.88
C LEU A 311 11.34 10.58 -12.76
N PHE A 312 12.54 10.28 -12.30
CA PHE A 312 13.25 11.04 -11.26
C PHE A 312 14.76 10.93 -11.46
N ASP A 313 15.52 11.83 -10.84
CA ASP A 313 16.98 11.81 -10.86
C ASP A 313 17.52 10.56 -10.13
N GLU A 314 18.18 9.71 -10.87
CA GLU A 314 18.74 8.46 -10.36
C GLU A 314 19.88 8.68 -9.34
N GLU A 315 20.51 9.86 -9.27
CA GLU A 315 21.52 10.18 -8.25
C GLU A 315 20.90 10.15 -6.83
N ILE A 316 19.60 10.34 -6.70
CA ILE A 316 18.87 10.21 -5.43
C ILE A 316 19.04 8.81 -4.83
N LEU A 317 19.14 7.78 -5.66
CA LEU A 317 19.33 6.39 -5.22
C LEU A 317 20.64 6.19 -4.45
N LEU A 318 21.67 7.02 -4.70
CA LEU A 318 22.92 7.00 -3.94
C LEU A 318 22.71 7.31 -2.45
N LYS A 319 21.67 8.09 -2.12
CA LYS A 319 21.31 8.38 -0.73
C LYS A 319 20.73 7.14 -0.03
N GLY A 320 19.83 6.42 -0.69
CA GLY A 320 19.31 5.14 -0.17
C GLY A 320 20.44 4.10 0.00
N LEU A 321 21.36 4.03 -0.96
CA LEU A 321 22.55 3.19 -0.84
C LEU A 321 23.42 3.58 0.38
N ASP A 322 23.61 4.88 0.64
CA ASP A 322 24.40 5.32 1.80
C ASP A 322 23.71 4.94 3.12
N VAL A 323 22.38 5.03 3.20
CA VAL A 323 21.62 4.52 4.34
C VAL A 323 21.84 3.02 4.53
N TYR A 324 21.73 2.21 3.47
CA TYR A 324 22.02 0.78 3.56
C TYR A 324 23.44 0.50 4.06
N LYS A 325 24.46 1.23 3.58
CA LYS A 325 25.85 1.07 4.05
C LYS A 325 25.97 1.32 5.55
N ARG A 326 25.30 2.35 6.09
CA ARG A 326 25.31 2.66 7.52
C ARG A 326 24.60 1.58 8.33
N LEU A 327 23.43 1.12 7.88
CA LEU A 327 22.68 0.05 8.54
C LEU A 327 23.45 -1.29 8.57
N LEU A 328 24.21 -1.59 7.51
CA LEU A 328 25.03 -2.81 7.41
C LEU A 328 26.26 -2.80 8.34
N LEU A 329 26.68 -1.63 8.78
CA LEU A 329 27.83 -1.47 9.71
C LEU A 329 27.39 -1.42 11.18
N LEU A 330 26.09 -1.34 11.47
CA LEU A 330 25.57 -1.40 12.82
C LEU A 330 25.65 -2.84 13.38
N ASP A 331 25.87 -2.92 14.70
CA ASP A 331 25.95 -4.18 15.47
C ASP A 331 24.57 -4.85 15.64
#